data_8cbcf68b589ed239eaa7e286eca31850
#
_entry.id   8cbcf68b589ed239eaa7e286eca31850
#
_cell.length_a   1.000
_cell.length_b   1.000
_cell.length_c   1.000
_cell.angle_alpha   90.00
_cell.angle_beta   90.00
_cell.angle_gamma   90.00
#
_symmetry.space_group_name_H-M   'P 1'
#
loop_
_entity.id
_entity.type
_entity.pdbx_description
1 polymer ?
#
loop_
_entity_poly.entity_id
_entity_poly.type
_entity_poly.pdbx_seq_one_letter_code
_entity_poly.pdbx_strand_id
1 'polypeptide(L)'
;ALGQNVLVAIMPFDGYNFEDAIVISEELLKRDFYTSIHIERYEIEARDTKLGPERITRDIPHLSEAALRDLDEEGVVRIGAEVKPGDILVGRTSFKGESEPTPEERFLRSIFGEKARDVKDTSLRVPPGEGGIVVRTVRLRRGDPGVELKPGVREVVRVYVAQKRKLQ
;
A
#
# COMPACT_ATOMS: atom_id res chain seq x y z
N ALA A 1 20.62 4.21 -15.28
CA ALA A 1 20.74 5.64 -14.95
C ALA A 1 19.46 6.38 -15.33
N LEU A 2 19.03 7.30 -14.47
CA LEU A 2 17.87 8.16 -14.73
C LEU A 2 18.35 9.42 -15.42
N GLY A 3 18.37 9.42 -16.75
CA GLY A 3 18.82 10.58 -17.50
C GLY A 3 18.73 10.39 -19.01
N GLN A 4 18.88 11.49 -19.73
CA GLN A 4 18.79 11.52 -21.18
C GLN A 4 19.70 12.61 -21.72
N ASN A 5 20.36 12.35 -22.83
CA ASN A 5 21.11 13.37 -23.54
C ASN A 5 20.17 14.28 -24.32
N VAL A 6 20.24 15.57 -24.06
CA VAL A 6 19.39 16.58 -24.71
C VAL A 6 20.23 17.74 -25.20
N LEU A 7 19.73 18.45 -26.21
CA LEU A 7 20.33 19.70 -26.70
C LEU A 7 20.07 20.81 -25.66
N VAL A 8 21.11 21.50 -25.27
CA VAL A 8 21.06 22.59 -24.27
C VAL A 8 21.51 23.91 -24.89
N ALA A 9 20.75 24.98 -24.68
CA ALA A 9 21.17 26.35 -24.94
C ALA A 9 21.46 27.06 -23.60
N ILE A 10 22.64 27.61 -23.45
CA ILE A 10 23.06 28.36 -22.25
C ILE A 10 22.87 29.85 -22.57
N MET A 11 21.76 30.41 -22.11
CA MET A 11 21.39 31.79 -22.34
C MET A 11 20.39 32.29 -21.30
N PRO A 12 20.29 33.61 -21.03
CA PRO A 12 19.16 34.16 -20.29
C PRO A 12 17.85 33.95 -21.07
N PHE A 13 16.78 33.57 -20.39
CA PHE A 13 15.47 33.37 -21.00
C PHE A 13 14.37 34.10 -20.22
N ASP A 14 14.27 35.41 -20.46
CA ASP A 14 13.28 36.33 -19.84
C ASP A 14 13.15 36.20 -18.31
N GLY A 15 14.22 35.80 -17.63
CA GLY A 15 14.24 35.58 -16.18
C GLY A 15 13.65 34.24 -15.71
N TYR A 16 13.08 33.44 -16.61
CA TYR A 16 12.49 32.13 -16.22
C TYR A 16 13.52 31.08 -15.81
N ASN A 17 14.78 31.29 -16.13
CA ASN A 17 15.91 30.46 -15.72
C ASN A 17 16.81 31.16 -14.70
N PHE A 18 16.26 32.07 -13.87
CA PHE A 18 16.98 32.75 -12.80
C PHE A 18 17.46 31.74 -11.73
N GLU A 19 18.67 31.93 -11.24
CA GLU A 19 19.37 31.03 -10.32
C GLU A 19 19.46 29.59 -10.85
N ASP A 20 18.87 28.61 -10.14
CA ASP A 20 18.93 27.19 -10.48
C ASP A 20 17.75 26.75 -11.35
N ALA A 21 16.91 27.67 -11.82
CA ALA A 21 15.77 27.35 -12.66
C ALA A 21 16.22 26.95 -14.07
N ILE A 22 15.56 25.96 -14.64
CA ILE A 22 15.80 25.47 -16.00
C ILE A 22 14.48 25.45 -16.75
N VAL A 23 14.50 26.10 -17.95
CA VAL A 23 13.38 26.03 -18.89
C VAL A 23 13.53 24.79 -19.76
N ILE A 24 12.50 23.99 -19.87
CA ILE A 24 12.50 22.78 -20.67
C ILE A 24 11.47 22.83 -21.78
N SER A 25 11.74 22.12 -22.87
CA SER A 25 10.77 21.97 -23.96
C SER A 25 9.64 21.04 -23.55
N GLU A 26 8.41 21.41 -23.87
CA GLU A 26 7.22 20.55 -23.68
C GLU A 26 7.35 19.20 -24.42
N GLU A 27 8.12 19.16 -25.50
CA GLU A 27 8.39 17.95 -26.27
C GLU A 27 9.09 16.87 -25.42
N LEU A 28 9.91 17.26 -24.43
CA LEU A 28 10.53 16.31 -23.52
C LEU A 28 9.47 15.57 -22.65
N LEU A 29 8.43 16.31 -22.24
CA LEU A 29 7.32 15.71 -21.50
C LEU A 29 6.47 14.79 -22.40
N LYS A 30 6.17 15.23 -23.63
CA LYS A 30 5.39 14.44 -24.60
C LYS A 30 6.07 13.14 -24.98
N ARG A 31 7.39 13.13 -25.09
CA ARG A 31 8.20 11.94 -25.39
C ARG A 31 8.59 11.13 -24.15
N ASP A 32 8.05 11.44 -22.98
CA ASP A 32 8.41 10.77 -21.72
C ASP A 32 9.91 10.80 -21.38
N PHE A 33 10.65 11.84 -21.83
CA PHE A 33 12.03 12.05 -21.40
C PHE A 33 12.04 12.42 -19.90
N TYR A 34 13.07 11.98 -19.19
CA TYR A 34 13.17 12.13 -17.73
C TYR A 34 12.01 11.52 -16.94
N THR A 35 11.21 10.68 -17.57
CA THR A 35 10.19 9.89 -16.89
C THR A 35 10.83 8.65 -16.28
N SER A 36 10.52 8.36 -15.04
CA SER A 36 11.01 7.20 -14.32
C SER A 36 9.88 6.35 -13.77
N ILE A 37 10.12 5.06 -13.64
CA ILE A 37 9.21 4.13 -12.98
C ILE A 37 9.88 3.70 -11.69
N HIS A 38 9.22 3.94 -10.57
CA HIS A 38 9.65 3.54 -9.24
C HIS A 38 8.75 2.43 -8.76
N ILE A 39 9.34 1.32 -8.33
CA ILE A 39 8.60 0.18 -7.77
C ILE A 39 8.91 0.10 -6.29
N GLU A 40 7.88 0.34 -5.48
CA GLU A 40 7.95 0.21 -4.03
C GLU A 40 7.43 -1.15 -3.58
N ARG A 41 8.11 -1.75 -2.59
CA ARG A 41 7.72 -3.01 -1.98
C ARG A 41 7.15 -2.77 -0.61
N TYR A 42 5.90 -3.13 -0.44
CA TYR A 42 5.21 -3.17 0.85
C TYR A 42 5.13 -4.60 1.34
N GLU A 43 5.38 -4.82 2.61
CA GLU A 43 5.38 -6.15 3.21
C GLU A 43 4.61 -6.14 4.52
N ILE A 44 3.81 -7.17 4.76
CA ILE A 44 3.10 -7.40 6.01
C ILE A 44 3.23 -8.86 6.41
N GLU A 45 3.39 -9.10 7.70
CA GLU A 45 3.45 -10.43 8.30
C GLU A 45 2.21 -10.68 9.15
N ALA A 46 1.65 -11.88 9.09
CA ALA A 46 0.68 -12.37 10.05
C ALA A 46 1.39 -13.29 11.04
N ARG A 47 1.35 -12.96 12.32
CA ARG A 47 2.09 -13.63 13.39
C ARG A 47 1.17 -14.31 14.39
N ASP A 48 1.69 -15.31 15.07
CA ASP A 48 1.09 -15.82 16.29
C ASP A 48 1.40 -14.84 17.43
N THR A 49 0.36 -14.33 18.08
CA THR A 49 0.49 -13.47 19.25
C THR A 49 -0.07 -14.14 20.50
N LYS A 50 0.26 -13.61 21.68
CA LYS A 50 -0.27 -14.11 22.96
C LYS A 50 -1.80 -14.03 23.05
N LEU A 51 -2.42 -13.11 22.31
CA LEU A 51 -3.86 -12.90 22.26
C LEU A 51 -4.57 -13.77 21.21
N GLY A 52 -3.80 -14.39 20.32
CA GLY A 52 -4.28 -15.21 19.22
C GLY A 52 -3.57 -14.91 17.91
N PRO A 53 -3.81 -15.71 16.87
CA PRO A 53 -3.13 -15.55 15.59
C PRO A 53 -3.71 -14.36 14.80
N GLU A 54 -2.82 -13.53 14.25
CA GLU A 54 -3.19 -12.55 13.23
C GLU A 54 -3.62 -13.26 11.95
N ARG A 55 -4.53 -12.67 11.20
CA ARG A 55 -5.06 -13.24 9.96
C ARG A 55 -5.04 -12.22 8.82
N ILE A 56 -4.57 -12.67 7.66
CA ILE A 56 -4.79 -11.96 6.39
C ILE A 56 -6.20 -12.33 5.93
N THR A 57 -7.05 -11.32 5.75
CA THR A 57 -8.45 -11.50 5.41
C THR A 57 -9.06 -10.26 4.78
N ARG A 58 -10.09 -10.45 3.96
CA ARG A 58 -10.96 -9.37 3.49
C ARG A 58 -12.01 -8.97 4.52
N ASP A 59 -12.34 -9.85 5.47
CA ASP A 59 -13.33 -9.61 6.53
C ASP A 59 -12.72 -8.71 7.62
N ILE A 60 -12.76 -7.41 7.39
CA ILE A 60 -12.20 -6.38 8.27
C ILE A 60 -13.36 -5.61 8.90
N PRO A 61 -13.42 -5.49 10.25
CA PRO A 61 -14.50 -4.81 10.91
C PRO A 61 -14.55 -3.31 10.55
N HIS A 62 -15.77 -2.77 10.46
CA HIS A 62 -16.06 -1.35 10.27
C HIS A 62 -15.63 -0.73 8.93
N LEU A 63 -15.35 -1.52 7.91
CA LEU A 63 -15.03 -1.04 6.58
C LEU A 63 -16.21 -1.23 5.61
N SER A 64 -16.35 -0.27 4.70
CA SER A 64 -17.35 -0.34 3.63
C SER A 64 -16.87 -1.25 2.50
N GLU A 65 -17.81 -1.82 1.75
CA GLU A 65 -17.49 -2.58 0.54
C GLU A 65 -16.68 -1.76 -0.49
N ALA A 66 -16.90 -0.44 -0.53
CA ALA A 66 -16.13 0.45 -1.39
C ALA A 66 -14.64 0.47 -1.03
N ALA A 67 -14.30 0.41 0.27
CA ALA A 67 -12.92 0.34 0.74
C ALA A 67 -12.26 -1.02 0.46
N LEU A 68 -13.07 -2.06 0.30
CA LEU A 68 -12.62 -3.45 0.11
C LEU A 68 -12.67 -3.90 -1.36
N ARG A 69 -13.17 -3.05 -2.28
CA ARG A 69 -13.48 -3.43 -3.67
C ARG A 69 -12.28 -3.99 -4.45
N ASP A 70 -11.07 -3.48 -4.15
CA ASP A 70 -9.85 -3.86 -4.86
C ASP A 70 -9.11 -5.01 -4.18
N LEU A 71 -9.63 -5.53 -3.07
CA LEU A 71 -9.13 -6.75 -2.42
C LEU A 71 -9.78 -7.98 -3.03
N ASP A 72 -8.97 -9.03 -3.20
CA ASP A 72 -9.45 -10.35 -3.55
C ASP A 72 -10.17 -11.03 -2.35
N GLU A 73 -10.63 -12.25 -2.53
CA GLU A 73 -11.32 -13.03 -1.49
C GLU A 73 -10.43 -13.33 -0.27
N GLU A 74 -9.13 -13.35 -0.46
CA GLU A 74 -8.14 -13.60 0.58
C GLU A 74 -7.65 -12.31 1.27
N GLY A 75 -8.14 -11.13 0.86
CA GLY A 75 -7.81 -9.84 1.45
C GLY A 75 -6.53 -9.19 0.93
N VAL A 76 -6.04 -9.61 -0.22
CA VAL A 76 -4.87 -9.02 -0.90
C VAL A 76 -5.34 -8.19 -2.08
N VAL A 77 -4.73 -7.02 -2.28
CA VAL A 77 -5.06 -6.15 -3.42
C VAL A 77 -4.75 -6.85 -4.75
N ARG A 78 -5.65 -6.73 -5.71
CA ARG A 78 -5.50 -7.33 -7.03
C ARG A 78 -4.43 -6.62 -7.87
N ILE A 79 -3.74 -7.37 -8.70
CA ILE A 79 -2.80 -6.82 -9.68
C ILE A 79 -3.56 -5.94 -10.69
N GLY A 80 -2.99 -4.79 -11.02
CA GLY A 80 -3.59 -3.79 -11.91
C GLY A 80 -4.48 -2.76 -11.19
N ALA A 81 -4.74 -2.91 -9.88
CA ALA A 81 -5.46 -1.91 -9.12
C ALA A 81 -4.65 -0.62 -8.99
N GLU A 82 -5.32 0.51 -9.19
CA GLU A 82 -4.76 1.83 -8.89
C GLU A 82 -5.01 2.16 -7.42
N VAL A 83 -3.93 2.35 -6.67
CA VAL A 83 -3.98 2.60 -5.22
C VAL A 83 -3.50 4.00 -4.89
N LYS A 84 -4.15 4.61 -3.90
CA LYS A 84 -3.91 5.97 -3.41
C LYS A 84 -3.54 5.93 -1.93
N PRO A 85 -2.96 7.01 -1.37
CA PRO A 85 -2.69 7.09 0.06
C PRO A 85 -3.92 6.73 0.90
N GLY A 86 -3.74 5.83 1.87
CA GLY A 86 -4.81 5.33 2.74
C GLY A 86 -5.55 4.10 2.24
N ASP A 87 -5.45 3.74 0.97
CA ASP A 87 -6.05 2.52 0.42
C ASP A 87 -5.40 1.27 1.04
N ILE A 88 -6.19 0.21 1.18
CA ILE A 88 -5.73 -1.05 1.77
C ILE A 88 -5.02 -1.88 0.70
N LEU A 89 -3.77 -2.25 0.98
CA LEU A 89 -3.00 -3.18 0.17
C LEU A 89 -3.21 -4.63 0.59
N VAL A 90 -3.23 -4.87 1.90
CA VAL A 90 -3.46 -6.19 2.48
C VAL A 90 -4.31 -6.04 3.73
N GLY A 91 -5.45 -6.70 3.75
CA GLY A 91 -6.32 -6.76 4.92
C GLY A 91 -5.73 -7.67 5.99
N ARG A 92 -5.56 -7.17 7.19
CA ARG A 92 -5.14 -7.95 8.36
C ARG A 92 -5.94 -7.57 9.57
N THR A 93 -6.33 -8.59 10.33
CA THR A 93 -6.95 -8.43 11.64
C THR A 93 -6.07 -9.01 12.74
N SER A 94 -6.04 -8.33 13.88
CA SER A 94 -5.35 -8.75 15.09
C SER A 94 -6.33 -8.75 16.26
N PHE A 95 -6.12 -9.62 17.24
CA PHE A 95 -6.97 -9.65 18.43
C PHE A 95 -6.76 -8.41 19.28
N LYS A 96 -7.85 -7.90 19.86
CA LYS A 96 -7.81 -6.83 20.87
C LYS A 96 -7.35 -7.41 22.21
N GLY A 97 -6.50 -6.66 22.94
CA GLY A 97 -6.25 -6.97 24.35
C GLY A 97 -7.49 -6.75 25.20
N GLU A 98 -7.50 -7.31 26.40
CA GLU A 98 -8.54 -7.05 27.42
C GLU A 98 -8.47 -5.57 27.84
N SER A 99 -9.15 -4.69 27.12
CA SER A 99 -9.47 -3.34 27.54
C SER A 99 -10.98 -3.23 27.75
N GLU A 100 -11.39 -2.50 28.78
CA GLU A 100 -12.81 -2.18 28.93
C GLU A 100 -13.32 -1.48 27.67
N PRO A 101 -14.44 -1.93 27.11
CA PRO A 101 -14.99 -1.35 25.89
C PRO A 101 -15.44 0.09 26.15
N THR A 102 -15.06 1.01 25.26
CA THR A 102 -15.55 2.38 25.29
C THR A 102 -17.08 2.42 25.10
N PRO A 103 -17.76 3.52 25.49
CA PRO A 103 -19.20 3.65 25.25
C PRO A 103 -19.59 3.47 23.77
N GLU A 104 -18.77 3.99 22.84
CA GLU A 104 -18.95 3.83 21.41
C GLU A 104 -18.82 2.35 20.99
N GLU A 105 -17.85 1.64 21.54
CA GLU A 105 -17.68 0.21 21.27
C GLU A 105 -18.84 -0.63 21.83
N ARG A 106 -19.39 -0.27 22.98
CA ARG A 106 -20.59 -0.90 23.53
C ARG A 106 -21.81 -0.71 22.61
N PHE A 107 -21.96 0.50 22.05
CA PHE A 107 -23.02 0.82 21.10
C PHE A 107 -22.86 0.01 19.80
N LEU A 108 -21.65 -0.02 19.22
CA LEU A 108 -21.35 -0.81 18.02
C LEU A 108 -21.54 -2.32 18.26
N ARG A 109 -21.23 -2.81 19.46
CA ARG A 109 -21.51 -4.20 19.86
C ARG A 109 -22.99 -4.56 19.80
N SER A 110 -23.88 -3.63 20.17
CA SER A 110 -25.33 -3.84 20.14
C SER A 110 -25.88 -3.94 18.72
N ILE A 111 -25.24 -3.28 17.74
CA ILE A 111 -25.68 -3.22 16.34
C ILE A 111 -25.08 -4.33 15.49
N PHE A 112 -23.77 -4.61 15.61
CA PHE A 112 -23.02 -5.53 14.72
C PHE A 112 -22.75 -6.93 15.31
N GLY A 113 -23.22 -7.24 16.52
CA GLY A 113 -23.11 -8.56 17.14
C GLY A 113 -21.71 -8.94 17.65
N GLU A 114 -21.57 -10.17 18.17
CA GLU A 114 -20.37 -10.62 18.90
C GLU A 114 -19.10 -10.75 18.06
N LYS A 115 -19.21 -10.99 16.77
CA LYS A 115 -18.04 -11.17 15.88
C LYS A 115 -17.18 -9.90 15.71
N ALA A 116 -17.74 -8.71 15.94
CA ALA A 116 -17.02 -7.42 15.90
C ALA A 116 -16.17 -7.18 17.16
N ARG A 117 -16.21 -8.08 18.14
CA ARG A 117 -15.71 -7.85 19.51
C ARG A 117 -14.22 -8.02 19.69
N ASP A 118 -13.63 -8.98 19.00
CA ASP A 118 -12.33 -9.51 19.40
C ASP A 118 -11.18 -9.11 18.50
N VAL A 119 -11.45 -8.48 17.36
CA VAL A 119 -10.43 -8.14 16.38
C VAL A 119 -10.45 -6.66 16.03
N LYS A 120 -9.27 -6.13 15.76
CA LYS A 120 -9.03 -4.77 15.27
C LYS A 120 -8.41 -4.82 13.87
N ASP A 121 -8.69 -3.78 13.09
CA ASP A 121 -8.04 -3.56 11.80
C ASP A 121 -6.56 -3.20 12.00
N THR A 122 -5.68 -4.02 11.46
CA THR A 122 -4.22 -3.80 11.42
C THR A 122 -3.70 -3.97 9.99
N SER A 123 -4.53 -3.62 9.02
CA SER A 123 -4.24 -3.76 7.60
C SER A 123 -3.06 -2.90 7.16
N LEU A 124 -2.36 -3.37 6.14
CA LEU A 124 -1.33 -2.60 5.44
C LEU A 124 -2.00 -1.62 4.50
N ARG A 125 -1.70 -0.34 4.66
CA ARG A 125 -2.23 0.75 3.84
C ARG A 125 -1.11 1.46 3.10
N VAL A 126 -1.47 2.08 1.99
CA VAL A 126 -0.55 2.95 1.23
C VAL A 126 -0.19 4.16 2.09
N PRO A 127 1.12 4.43 2.31
CA PRO A 127 1.56 5.60 3.08
C PRO A 127 1.20 6.93 2.40
N PRO A 128 1.17 8.04 3.17
CA PRO A 128 0.98 9.38 2.61
C PRO A 128 2.05 9.71 1.56
N GLY A 129 1.62 10.32 0.46
CA GLY A 129 2.51 10.72 -0.64
C GLY A 129 2.92 9.60 -1.60
N GLU A 130 2.49 8.37 -1.35
CA GLU A 130 2.78 7.21 -2.19
C GLU A 130 1.51 6.76 -2.92
N GLY A 131 1.68 5.91 -3.91
CA GLY A 131 0.57 5.36 -4.69
C GLY A 131 1.06 4.86 -6.03
N GLY A 132 0.14 4.41 -6.86
CA GLY A 132 0.46 3.90 -8.20
C GLY A 132 -0.38 2.70 -8.56
N ILE A 133 0.18 1.82 -9.39
CA ILE A 133 -0.50 0.62 -9.87
C ILE A 133 0.17 -0.62 -9.28
N VAL A 134 -0.62 -1.52 -8.74
CA VAL A 134 -0.13 -2.81 -8.24
C VAL A 134 0.33 -3.68 -9.40
N VAL A 135 1.60 -4.02 -9.41
CA VAL A 135 2.21 -4.79 -10.52
C VAL A 135 2.48 -6.25 -10.15
N ARG A 136 2.64 -6.54 -8.86
CA ARG A 136 2.91 -7.89 -8.38
C ARG A 136 2.48 -8.04 -6.93
N THR A 137 1.99 -9.24 -6.60
CA THR A 137 1.76 -9.70 -5.23
C THR A 137 2.46 -11.03 -5.01
N VAL A 138 3.00 -11.25 -3.83
CA VAL A 138 3.64 -12.52 -3.43
C VAL A 138 3.10 -12.88 -2.06
N ARG A 139 2.65 -14.10 -1.90
CA ARG A 139 2.15 -14.65 -0.67
C ARG A 139 2.96 -15.88 -0.28
N LEU A 140 3.50 -15.88 0.91
CA LEU A 140 4.33 -16.95 1.46
C LEU A 140 3.65 -17.48 2.72
N ARG A 141 3.28 -18.74 2.73
CA ARG A 141 2.65 -19.37 3.88
C ARG A 141 3.60 -20.37 4.53
N ARG A 142 3.54 -20.48 5.83
CA ARG A 142 4.27 -21.53 6.55
C ARG A 142 3.75 -22.91 6.13
N GLY A 143 4.67 -23.77 5.71
CA GLY A 143 4.35 -25.12 5.23
C GLY A 143 4.31 -25.26 3.71
N ASP A 144 4.35 -24.15 2.95
CA ASP A 144 4.50 -24.22 1.51
C ASP A 144 5.91 -24.73 1.14
N PRO A 145 6.06 -25.53 0.07
CA PRO A 145 7.36 -26.03 -0.37
C PRO A 145 8.36 -24.91 -0.62
N GLY A 146 9.55 -24.98 -0.03
CA GLY A 146 10.62 -23.99 -0.22
C GLY A 146 10.43 -22.66 0.50
N VAL A 147 9.42 -22.55 1.39
CA VAL A 147 9.17 -21.34 2.18
C VAL A 147 9.69 -21.52 3.60
N GLU A 148 10.70 -20.74 3.96
CA GLU A 148 11.19 -20.61 5.33
C GLU A 148 10.80 -19.25 5.89
N LEU A 149 9.97 -19.25 6.95
CA LEU A 149 9.53 -18.04 7.64
C LEU A 149 10.15 -17.99 9.04
N LYS A 150 10.34 -16.77 9.53
CA LYS A 150 10.83 -16.54 10.90
C LYS A 150 9.93 -17.26 11.94
N PRO A 151 10.47 -17.65 13.10
CA PRO A 151 9.66 -18.21 14.18
C PRO A 151 8.50 -17.28 14.54
N GLY A 152 7.30 -17.86 14.72
CA GLY A 152 6.07 -17.12 15.04
C GLY A 152 5.39 -16.43 13.86
N VAL A 153 5.99 -16.35 12.68
CA VAL A 153 5.36 -15.82 11.46
C VAL A 153 4.62 -16.96 10.75
N ARG A 154 3.33 -16.78 10.48
CA ARG A 154 2.48 -17.75 9.77
C ARG A 154 2.45 -17.49 8.28
N GLU A 155 2.43 -16.24 7.91
CA GLU A 155 2.26 -15.80 6.54
C GLU A 155 2.92 -14.44 6.31
N VAL A 156 3.48 -14.24 5.12
CA VAL A 156 4.04 -12.97 4.66
C VAL A 156 3.40 -12.62 3.31
N VAL A 157 2.91 -11.41 3.18
CA VAL A 157 2.39 -10.88 1.92
C VAL A 157 3.21 -9.69 1.51
N ARG A 158 3.69 -9.70 0.26
CA ARG A 158 4.43 -8.61 -0.38
C ARG A 158 3.62 -8.05 -1.54
N VAL A 159 3.50 -6.74 -1.58
CA VAL A 159 2.82 -6.02 -2.66
C VAL A 159 3.81 -5.06 -3.29
N TYR A 160 3.91 -5.10 -4.61
CA TYR A 160 4.77 -4.22 -5.39
C TYR A 160 3.90 -3.23 -6.13
N VAL A 161 4.12 -1.95 -5.89
CA VAL A 161 3.38 -0.84 -6.49
C VAL A 161 4.31 -0.02 -7.36
N ALA A 162 3.97 0.14 -8.63
CA ALA A 162 4.72 0.94 -9.58
C ALA A 162 4.14 2.35 -9.67
N GLN A 163 4.99 3.35 -9.54
CA GLN A 163 4.66 4.74 -9.71
C GLN A 163 5.44 5.32 -10.89
N LYS A 164 4.72 5.88 -11.85
CA LYS A 164 5.31 6.64 -12.96
C LYS A 164 5.51 8.09 -12.52
N ARG A 165 6.75 8.56 -12.49
CA ARG A 165 7.11 9.94 -12.14
C ARG A 165 7.58 10.67 -13.38
N LYS A 166 6.91 11.78 -13.69
CA LYS A 166 7.25 12.69 -14.80
C LYS A 166 7.79 14.00 -14.25
N LEU A 167 8.46 14.77 -15.10
CA LEU A 167 8.72 16.18 -14.85
C LEU A 167 7.39 16.93 -14.68
N GLN A 168 7.33 17.81 -13.71
CA GLN A 168 6.20 18.69 -13.42
C GLN A 168 6.62 20.15 -13.65
#